data_dc43fb729b4a6f8f438e01075c877e3e
#
_entry.id   dc43fb729b4a6f8f438e01075c877e3e
#
_cell.length_a   1.000
_cell.length_b   1.000
_cell.length_c   1.000
_cell.angle_alpha   90.00
_cell.angle_beta   90.00
_cell.angle_gamma   90.00
#
_symmetry.space_group_name_H-M   'P 1'
#
loop_
_entity.id
_entity.type
_entity.pdbx_description
1 polymer ?
#
loop_
_entity_poly.entity_id
_entity_poly.type
_entity_poly.pdbx_seq_one_letter_code
_entity_poly.pdbx_strand_id
1 'polypeptide(L)'
;STAAMGVLLQQGVGDTIRVSLTPEPGGDRSKEVIVAQELLQTMGLRSFTPLVTACPGCGRTTSTFFQELANSIQSHLRTRMPEWREHYPGVEDMSVAVMGCIVNGPGESKHANIGISLPGTGETPSAPVFVDGKKTVTLRGANIATEFTALVDDYVADHYGQDQVPHL
;
A
#
# COMPACT_ATOMS: atom_id res chain seq x y z
N SER A 1 12.77 17.52 8.33
CA SER A 1 13.59 16.91 7.23
C SER A 1 12.83 16.85 5.92
N THR A 2 11.60 16.31 5.90
CA THR A 2 10.82 16.05 4.67
C THR A 2 10.57 17.31 3.84
N ALA A 3 10.12 18.41 4.46
CA ALA A 3 9.83 19.66 3.74
C ALA A 3 11.08 20.26 3.07
N ALA A 4 12.22 20.30 3.77
CA ALA A 4 13.47 20.84 3.21
C ALA A 4 14.03 19.96 2.10
N MET A 5 14.05 18.65 2.28
CA MET A 5 14.48 17.70 1.24
C MET A 5 13.55 17.71 0.03
N GLY A 6 12.24 17.81 0.25
CA GLY A 6 11.26 17.87 -0.82
C GLY A 6 11.52 19.03 -1.79
N VAL A 7 11.83 20.21 -1.28
CA VAL A 7 12.17 21.38 -2.12
C VAL A 7 13.41 21.13 -2.97
N LEU A 8 14.46 20.56 -2.40
CA LEU A 8 15.70 20.27 -3.13
C LEU A 8 15.52 19.18 -4.16
N LEU A 9 14.85 18.09 -3.79
CA LEU A 9 14.59 16.96 -4.68
C LEU A 9 13.72 17.35 -5.88
N GLN A 10 12.71 18.23 -5.67
CA GLN A 10 11.91 18.78 -6.78
C GLN A 10 12.74 19.60 -7.79
N GLN A 11 13.86 20.15 -7.35
CA GLN A 11 14.81 20.88 -8.21
C GLN A 11 15.87 19.97 -8.84
N GLY A 12 15.78 18.66 -8.63
CA GLY A 12 16.77 17.69 -9.12
C GLY A 12 18.09 17.70 -8.33
N VAL A 13 18.08 18.26 -7.13
CA VAL A 13 19.26 18.30 -6.24
C VAL A 13 19.18 17.16 -5.23
N GLY A 14 20.17 16.28 -5.22
CA GLY A 14 20.32 15.21 -4.22
C GLY A 14 20.51 13.82 -4.82
N ASP A 15 21.75 13.46 -5.15
CA ASP A 15 22.12 12.10 -5.58
C ASP A 15 22.04 11.10 -4.43
N THR A 16 22.23 11.59 -3.20
CA THR A 16 22.05 10.83 -1.95
C THR A 16 21.30 11.66 -0.93
N ILE A 17 20.45 11.02 -0.13
CA ILE A 17 19.73 11.67 0.96
C ILE A 17 20.00 10.96 2.29
N ARG A 18 19.85 11.71 3.39
CA ARG A 18 19.93 11.19 4.73
C ARG A 18 18.81 11.75 5.59
N VAL A 19 18.08 10.88 6.24
CA VAL A 19 17.16 11.21 7.32
C VAL A 19 17.83 10.92 8.65
N SER A 20 17.68 11.82 9.61
CA SER A 20 18.12 11.62 11.01
C SER A 20 16.91 11.79 11.90
N LEU A 21 16.58 10.77 12.65
CA LEU A 21 15.52 10.76 13.65
C LEU A 21 16.14 10.61 15.04
N THR A 22 15.49 11.19 16.05
CA THR A 22 15.84 10.88 17.43
C THR A 22 15.28 9.51 17.76
N PRO A 23 16.13 8.48 17.97
CA PRO A 23 15.64 7.15 18.28
C PRO A 23 15.11 7.10 19.72
N GLU A 24 14.12 6.26 19.93
CA GLU A 24 13.78 5.83 21.28
C GLU A 24 14.91 4.97 21.85
N PRO A 25 15.09 4.91 23.17
CA PRO A 25 16.09 4.02 23.78
C PRO A 25 15.87 2.56 23.33
N GLY A 26 16.88 1.98 22.67
CA GLY A 26 16.77 0.63 22.09
C GLY A 26 15.95 0.55 20.81
N GLY A 27 15.53 1.67 20.23
CA GLY A 27 14.71 1.73 19.02
C GLY A 27 15.45 1.31 17.75
N ASP A 28 14.69 0.86 16.76
CA ASP A 28 15.19 0.41 15.47
C ASP A 28 15.71 1.58 14.64
N ARG A 29 16.99 1.53 14.27
CA ARG A 29 17.65 2.53 13.43
C ARG A 29 17.30 2.42 11.95
N SER A 30 16.72 1.31 11.51
CA SER A 30 16.25 1.15 10.11
C SER A 30 15.10 2.09 9.77
N LYS A 31 14.40 2.62 10.77
CA LYS A 31 13.31 3.59 10.61
C LYS A 31 13.72 4.84 9.83
N GLU A 32 14.98 5.28 9.95
CA GLU A 32 15.52 6.41 9.19
C GLU A 32 15.55 6.11 7.68
N VAL A 33 15.90 4.88 7.31
CA VAL A 33 15.91 4.41 5.92
C VAL A 33 14.49 4.30 5.39
N ILE A 34 13.57 3.74 6.18
CA ILE A 34 12.16 3.61 5.80
C ILE A 34 11.56 4.99 5.49
N VAL A 35 11.78 5.98 6.36
CA VAL A 35 11.28 7.35 6.15
C VAL A 35 11.91 7.99 4.90
N ALA A 36 13.20 7.75 4.62
CA ALA A 36 13.84 8.23 3.40
C ALA A 36 13.23 7.59 2.14
N GLN A 37 12.95 6.29 2.17
CA GLN A 37 12.28 5.56 1.10
C GLN A 37 10.87 6.08 0.85
N GLU A 38 10.08 6.26 1.92
CA GLU A 38 8.72 6.81 1.85
C GLU A 38 8.70 8.22 1.26
N LEU A 39 9.69 9.06 1.59
CA LEU A 39 9.81 10.39 1.00
C LEU A 39 10.04 10.31 -0.51
N LEU A 40 11.00 9.52 -0.97
CA LEU A 40 11.31 9.37 -2.39
C LEU A 40 10.13 8.78 -3.16
N GLN A 41 9.46 7.80 -2.58
CA GLN A 41 8.28 7.15 -3.17
C GLN A 41 7.09 8.09 -3.27
N THR A 42 6.79 8.85 -2.21
CA THR A 42 5.70 9.85 -2.20
C THR A 42 5.93 10.95 -3.24
N MET A 43 7.19 11.28 -3.52
CA MET A 43 7.56 12.26 -4.54
C MET A 43 7.60 11.66 -5.96
N GLY A 44 7.33 10.38 -6.14
CA GLY A 44 7.40 9.69 -7.44
C GLY A 44 8.82 9.59 -8.01
N LEU A 45 9.86 9.70 -7.17
CA LEU A 45 11.25 9.66 -7.61
C LEU A 45 11.80 8.24 -7.67
N ARG A 46 11.33 7.36 -6.78
CA ARG A 46 11.74 5.95 -6.74
C ARG A 46 10.76 5.12 -5.94
N SER A 47 10.40 3.94 -6.44
CA SER A 47 9.58 2.95 -5.74
C SER A 47 10.46 1.94 -5.01
N PHE A 48 10.01 1.50 -3.83
CA PHE A 48 10.72 0.54 -2.97
C PHE A 48 9.84 -0.62 -2.53
N THR A 49 8.56 -0.36 -2.31
CA THR A 49 7.54 -1.33 -1.91
C THR A 49 6.21 -0.89 -2.49
N PRO A 50 5.26 -1.79 -2.71
CA PRO A 50 3.91 -1.40 -3.09
C PRO A 50 3.35 -0.31 -2.16
N LEU A 51 2.69 0.69 -2.75
CA LEU A 51 2.10 1.80 -2.01
C LEU A 51 0.76 1.37 -1.40
N VAL A 52 0.64 1.46 -0.09
CA VAL A 52 -0.65 1.23 0.59
C VAL A 52 -1.32 2.57 0.90
N THR A 53 -2.46 2.80 0.27
CA THR A 53 -3.30 3.97 0.53
C THR A 53 -4.46 3.58 1.43
N ALA A 54 -4.58 4.22 2.58
CA ALA A 54 -5.69 4.04 3.50
C ALA A 54 -6.49 5.34 3.65
N CYS A 55 -7.78 5.24 3.95
CA CYS A 55 -8.58 6.41 4.23
C CYS A 55 -8.17 7.09 5.55
N PRO A 56 -8.36 8.42 5.70
CA PRO A 56 -7.93 9.16 6.88
C PRO A 56 -8.80 8.90 8.13
N GLY A 57 -9.83 8.04 8.05
CA GLY A 57 -10.71 7.77 9.19
C GLY A 57 -11.65 8.94 9.49
N CYS A 58 -12.57 9.23 8.58
CA CYS A 58 -13.63 10.22 8.82
C CYS A 58 -14.73 9.66 9.74
N GLY A 59 -15.68 10.48 10.17
CA GLY A 59 -16.78 10.09 11.06
C GLY A 59 -17.76 9.02 10.53
N ARG A 60 -17.53 8.46 9.33
CA ARG A 60 -18.34 7.40 8.74
C ARG A 60 -17.98 6.00 9.21
N THR A 61 -16.84 5.84 9.85
CA THR A 61 -16.46 4.59 10.51
C THR A 61 -15.90 4.87 11.90
N THR A 62 -16.39 4.13 12.87
CA THR A 62 -15.87 4.11 14.25
C THR A 62 -14.99 2.90 14.51
N SER A 63 -14.92 1.99 13.54
CA SER A 63 -14.09 0.80 13.63
C SER A 63 -12.65 1.13 13.28
N THR A 64 -11.69 0.54 14.00
CA THR A 64 -10.25 0.59 13.73
C THR A 64 -9.82 -0.47 12.71
N PHE A 65 -10.72 -1.35 12.30
CA PHE A 65 -10.40 -2.50 11.47
C PHE A 65 -9.71 -2.14 10.15
N PHE A 66 -10.10 -1.03 9.50
CA PHE A 66 -9.43 -0.60 8.27
C PHE A 66 -7.97 -0.17 8.51
N GLN A 67 -7.68 0.42 9.67
CA GLN A 67 -6.31 0.81 10.07
C GLN A 67 -5.48 -0.44 10.36
N GLU A 68 -6.05 -1.40 11.08
CA GLU A 68 -5.41 -2.67 11.38
C GLU A 68 -5.12 -3.47 10.11
N LEU A 69 -6.08 -3.51 9.19
CA LEU A 69 -5.90 -4.16 7.88
C LEU A 69 -4.83 -3.44 7.05
N ALA A 70 -4.86 -2.11 6.96
CA ALA A 70 -3.86 -1.35 6.22
C ALA A 70 -2.44 -1.58 6.77
N ASN A 71 -2.28 -1.58 8.10
CA ASN A 71 -1.00 -1.88 8.75
C ASN A 71 -0.55 -3.32 8.50
N SER A 72 -1.48 -4.27 8.55
CA SER A 72 -1.21 -5.69 8.27
C SER A 72 -0.72 -5.88 6.82
N ILE A 73 -1.43 -5.29 5.86
CA ILE A 73 -1.05 -5.34 4.43
C ILE A 73 0.33 -4.67 4.23
N GLN A 74 0.55 -3.49 4.79
CA GLN A 74 1.85 -2.81 4.65
C GLN A 74 3.01 -3.64 5.23
N SER A 75 2.78 -4.29 6.37
CA SER A 75 3.78 -5.18 6.99
C SER A 75 4.01 -6.43 6.14
N HIS A 76 2.95 -7.02 5.60
CA HIS A 76 3.01 -8.16 4.69
C HIS A 76 3.83 -7.84 3.44
N LEU A 77 3.51 -6.75 2.75
CA LEU A 77 4.22 -6.30 1.56
C LEU A 77 5.72 -6.08 1.83
N ARG A 78 6.05 -5.40 2.92
CA ARG A 78 7.46 -5.19 3.33
C ARG A 78 8.19 -6.51 3.59
N THR A 79 7.52 -7.47 4.21
CA THR A 79 8.10 -8.79 4.51
C THR A 79 8.33 -9.61 3.24
N ARG A 80 7.43 -9.50 2.26
CA ARG A 80 7.52 -10.23 0.99
C ARG A 80 8.49 -9.59 -0.01
N MET A 81 8.73 -8.27 0.07
CA MET A 81 9.54 -7.54 -0.90
C MET A 81 10.92 -8.12 -1.21
N PRO A 82 11.71 -8.64 -0.24
CA PRO A 82 13.00 -9.25 -0.58
C PRO A 82 12.87 -10.41 -1.57
N GLU A 83 11.89 -11.29 -1.38
CA GLU A 83 11.59 -12.40 -2.27
C GLU A 83 10.97 -11.92 -3.60
N TRP A 84 10.02 -11.00 -3.53
CA TRP A 84 9.31 -10.51 -4.71
C TRP A 84 10.21 -9.77 -5.69
N ARG A 85 11.20 -9.02 -5.21
CA ARG A 85 12.17 -8.35 -6.09
C ARG A 85 12.96 -9.29 -6.97
N GLU A 86 13.17 -10.52 -6.51
CA GLU A 86 13.92 -11.54 -7.26
C GLU A 86 13.05 -12.22 -8.33
N HIS A 87 11.74 -12.32 -8.08
CA HIS A 87 10.84 -13.14 -8.89
C HIS A 87 9.78 -12.32 -9.66
N TYR A 88 9.49 -11.10 -9.22
CA TYR A 88 8.41 -10.26 -9.72
C TYR A 88 8.88 -8.82 -10.02
N PRO A 89 9.65 -8.61 -11.11
CA PRO A 89 10.15 -7.28 -11.45
C PRO A 89 9.03 -6.26 -11.64
N GLY A 90 9.16 -5.08 -11.01
CA GLY A 90 8.17 -4.00 -11.08
C GLY A 90 7.07 -4.05 -10.02
N VAL A 91 7.07 -5.08 -9.15
CA VAL A 91 6.07 -5.20 -8.07
C VAL A 91 6.11 -4.00 -7.11
N GLU A 92 7.24 -3.34 -6.97
CA GLU A 92 7.39 -2.12 -6.15
C GLU A 92 6.53 -0.95 -6.61
N ASP A 93 6.08 -0.94 -7.86
CA ASP A 93 5.20 0.10 -8.43
C ASP A 93 3.71 -0.17 -8.18
N MET A 94 3.36 -1.34 -7.64
CA MET A 94 1.99 -1.71 -7.33
C MET A 94 1.39 -0.78 -6.27
N SER A 95 0.09 -0.55 -6.37
CA SER A 95 -0.69 0.20 -5.38
C SER A 95 -1.82 -0.65 -4.79
N VAL A 96 -1.98 -0.57 -3.48
CA VAL A 96 -3.05 -1.25 -2.72
C VAL A 96 -3.88 -0.20 -2.00
N ALA A 97 -5.21 -0.29 -2.07
CA ALA A 97 -6.11 0.61 -1.37
C ALA A 97 -6.90 -0.13 -0.27
N VAL A 98 -6.91 0.43 0.95
CA VAL A 98 -7.70 -0.08 2.07
C VAL A 98 -8.61 1.04 2.58
N MET A 99 -9.89 0.97 2.21
CA MET A 99 -10.87 2.01 2.51
C MET A 99 -11.87 1.57 3.59
N GLY A 100 -12.18 2.48 4.52
CA GLY A 100 -12.98 2.19 5.71
C GLY A 100 -14.49 2.44 5.56
N CYS A 101 -15.00 2.74 4.37
CA CYS A 101 -16.43 2.86 4.12
C CYS A 101 -16.76 2.67 2.63
N ILE A 102 -18.02 2.33 2.33
CA ILE A 102 -18.48 2.13 0.95
C ILE A 102 -18.84 3.42 0.22
N VAL A 103 -18.81 4.57 0.88
CA VAL A 103 -19.18 5.85 0.25
C VAL A 103 -18.08 6.36 -0.67
N ASN A 104 -16.86 6.51 -0.17
CA ASN A 104 -15.70 6.93 -0.96
C ASN A 104 -14.83 5.75 -1.40
N GLY A 105 -14.92 4.63 -0.65
CA GLY A 105 -14.07 3.47 -0.84
C GLY A 105 -14.06 2.92 -2.28
N PRO A 106 -15.21 2.70 -2.93
CA PRO A 106 -15.22 2.21 -4.30
C PRO A 106 -14.55 3.15 -5.30
N GLY A 107 -14.63 4.46 -5.10
CA GLY A 107 -13.95 5.46 -5.92
C GLY A 107 -12.43 5.34 -5.81
N GLU A 108 -11.91 5.37 -4.60
CA GLU A 108 -10.48 5.30 -4.33
C GLU A 108 -9.92 3.90 -4.66
N SER A 109 -10.62 2.83 -4.31
CA SER A 109 -10.17 1.46 -4.58
C SER A 109 -10.05 1.15 -6.08
N LYS A 110 -10.78 1.85 -6.94
CA LYS A 110 -10.67 1.69 -8.41
C LYS A 110 -9.41 2.29 -9.01
N HIS A 111 -8.75 3.21 -8.30
CA HIS A 111 -7.52 3.84 -8.78
C HIS A 111 -6.26 3.07 -8.38
N ALA A 112 -6.39 2.09 -7.47
CA ALA A 112 -5.32 1.18 -7.11
C ALA A 112 -5.34 -0.07 -8.00
N ASN A 113 -4.20 -0.75 -8.09
CA ASN A 113 -4.12 -2.05 -8.75
C ASN A 113 -5.05 -3.07 -8.09
N ILE A 114 -5.03 -3.11 -6.75
CA ILE A 114 -6.00 -3.86 -5.97
C ILE A 114 -6.50 -3.02 -4.79
N GLY A 115 -7.79 -3.03 -4.53
CA GLY A 115 -8.35 -2.24 -3.43
C GLY A 115 -9.56 -2.90 -2.80
N ILE A 116 -9.75 -2.67 -1.50
CA ILE A 116 -10.89 -3.13 -0.72
C ILE A 116 -11.63 -1.95 -0.10
N SER A 117 -12.96 -2.00 -0.13
CA SER A 117 -13.82 -1.04 0.58
C SER A 117 -14.53 -1.74 1.70
N LEU A 118 -14.08 -1.50 2.93
CA LEU A 118 -14.70 -2.07 4.13
C LEU A 118 -16.02 -1.37 4.46
N PRO A 119 -16.95 -2.02 5.15
CA PRO A 119 -18.17 -1.37 5.60
C PRO A 119 -17.88 -0.34 6.70
N GLY A 120 -18.52 0.81 6.59
CA GLY A 120 -18.55 1.81 7.66
C GLY A 120 -19.53 1.46 8.77
N THR A 121 -19.66 2.34 9.74
CA THR A 121 -20.60 2.16 10.87
C THR A 121 -22.03 2.12 10.36
N GLY A 122 -22.76 1.04 10.71
CA GLY A 122 -24.15 0.82 10.30
C GLY A 122 -24.33 0.35 8.85
N GLU A 123 -23.28 0.13 8.11
CA GLU A 123 -23.32 -0.43 6.76
C GLU A 123 -23.42 -1.98 6.80
N THR A 124 -23.93 -2.56 5.73
CA THR A 124 -23.97 -4.02 5.58
C THR A 124 -22.54 -4.58 5.62
N PRO A 125 -22.25 -5.65 6.40
CA PRO A 125 -20.91 -6.21 6.54
C PRO A 125 -20.47 -6.93 5.26
N SER A 126 -20.14 -6.14 4.25
CA SER A 126 -19.66 -6.61 2.95
C SER A 126 -18.53 -5.70 2.47
N ALA A 127 -17.44 -6.31 2.02
CA ALA A 127 -16.24 -5.64 1.60
C ALA A 127 -15.97 -5.93 0.11
N PRO A 128 -16.46 -5.09 -0.83
CA PRO A 128 -16.14 -5.26 -2.24
C PRO A 128 -14.65 -5.03 -2.49
N VAL A 129 -14.07 -5.91 -3.29
CA VAL A 129 -12.70 -5.85 -3.79
C VAL A 129 -12.71 -5.40 -5.25
N PHE A 130 -11.79 -4.54 -5.59
CA PHE A 130 -11.56 -4.03 -6.93
C PHE A 130 -10.17 -4.42 -7.39
N VAL A 131 -10.06 -4.91 -8.61
CA VAL A 131 -8.81 -5.27 -9.29
C VAL A 131 -8.80 -4.54 -10.63
N ASP A 132 -7.76 -3.75 -10.90
CA ASP A 132 -7.60 -2.94 -12.10
C ASP A 132 -8.87 -2.14 -12.46
N GLY A 133 -9.42 -1.47 -11.45
CA GLY A 133 -10.59 -0.62 -11.58
C GLY A 133 -11.94 -1.33 -11.65
N LYS A 134 -11.96 -2.67 -11.68
CA LYS A 134 -13.19 -3.47 -11.79
C LYS A 134 -13.50 -4.16 -10.47
N LYS A 135 -14.77 -4.13 -10.06
CA LYS A 135 -15.24 -4.93 -8.93
C LYS A 135 -15.18 -6.42 -9.30
N THR A 136 -14.47 -7.19 -8.50
CA THR A 136 -14.29 -8.64 -8.71
C THR A 136 -15.08 -9.47 -7.71
N VAL A 137 -14.70 -9.46 -6.46
CA VAL A 137 -15.29 -10.26 -5.40
C VAL A 137 -15.81 -9.37 -4.28
N THR A 138 -16.69 -9.90 -3.44
CA THR A 138 -17.14 -9.22 -2.21
C THR A 138 -16.87 -10.15 -1.04
N LEU A 139 -15.94 -9.77 -0.19
CA LEU A 139 -15.58 -10.51 1.00
C LEU A 139 -16.57 -10.26 2.13
N ARG A 140 -16.75 -11.26 3.03
CA ARG A 140 -17.70 -11.19 4.15
C ARG A 140 -17.18 -12.00 5.33
N GLY A 141 -17.62 -11.61 6.54
CA GLY A 141 -17.33 -12.36 7.76
C GLY A 141 -15.98 -12.03 8.40
N ALA A 142 -15.47 -12.95 9.21
CA ALA A 142 -14.30 -12.71 10.05
C ALA A 142 -12.95 -12.83 9.33
N ASN A 143 -12.91 -13.44 8.15
CA ASN A 143 -11.67 -13.77 7.44
C ASN A 143 -11.27 -12.75 6.37
N ILE A 144 -11.95 -11.61 6.32
CA ILE A 144 -11.70 -10.57 5.29
C ILE A 144 -10.21 -10.21 5.17
N ALA A 145 -9.50 -10.06 6.31
CA ALA A 145 -8.09 -9.71 6.29
C ALA A 145 -7.24 -10.78 5.61
N THR A 146 -7.43 -12.05 5.99
CA THR A 146 -6.68 -13.18 5.42
C THR A 146 -7.00 -13.38 3.94
N GLU A 147 -8.29 -13.32 3.59
CA GLU A 147 -8.73 -13.48 2.21
C GLU A 147 -8.22 -12.33 1.32
N PHE A 148 -8.23 -11.09 1.81
CA PHE A 148 -7.71 -9.96 1.06
C PHE A 148 -6.19 -10.05 0.89
N THR A 149 -5.45 -10.48 1.92
CA THR A 149 -4.00 -10.70 1.81
C THR A 149 -3.67 -11.76 0.75
N ALA A 150 -4.43 -12.87 0.72
CA ALA A 150 -4.27 -13.89 -0.31
C ALA A 150 -4.54 -13.34 -1.73
N LEU A 151 -5.58 -12.52 -1.89
CA LEU A 151 -5.87 -11.88 -3.18
C LEU A 151 -4.76 -10.91 -3.62
N VAL A 152 -4.05 -10.26 -2.68
CA VAL A 152 -2.88 -9.44 -3.00
C VAL A 152 -1.72 -10.30 -3.49
N ASP A 153 -1.46 -11.44 -2.84
CA ASP A 153 -0.42 -12.38 -3.27
C ASP A 153 -0.74 -12.99 -4.64
N ASP A 154 -1.99 -13.38 -4.88
CA ASP A 154 -2.47 -13.88 -6.18
C ASP A 154 -2.30 -12.81 -7.27
N TYR A 155 -2.67 -11.56 -6.97
CA TYR A 155 -2.48 -10.44 -7.90
C TYR A 155 -1.01 -10.29 -8.31
N VAL A 156 -0.09 -10.36 -7.35
CA VAL A 156 1.34 -10.26 -7.63
C VAL A 156 1.80 -11.42 -8.52
N ALA A 157 1.40 -12.65 -8.20
CA ALA A 157 1.76 -13.82 -9.00
C ALA A 157 1.23 -13.74 -10.44
N ASP A 158 -0.01 -13.27 -10.62
CA ASP A 158 -0.66 -13.21 -11.93
C ASP A 158 -0.14 -12.06 -12.81
N HIS A 159 0.17 -10.89 -12.22
CA HIS A 159 0.51 -9.68 -12.98
C HIS A 159 2.01 -9.46 -13.14
N TYR A 160 2.82 -9.94 -12.21
CA TYR A 160 4.26 -9.75 -12.22
C TYR A 160 5.03 -11.08 -12.40
N GLY A 161 4.36 -12.24 -12.26
CA GLY A 161 4.96 -13.56 -12.36
C GLY A 161 5.10 -14.10 -13.78
N GLN A 162 4.54 -13.43 -14.77
CA GLN A 162 4.70 -13.84 -16.17
C GLN A 162 6.00 -13.23 -16.71
N ASP A 163 6.89 -14.08 -17.21
CA ASP A 163 7.98 -13.66 -18.08
C ASP A 163 7.41 -12.68 -19.11
N GLN A 164 7.72 -11.41 -18.98
CA GLN A 164 7.41 -10.43 -20.01
C GLN A 164 8.28 -10.81 -21.21
N VAL A 165 7.76 -11.69 -22.07
CA VAL A 165 8.25 -11.81 -23.43
C VAL A 165 7.98 -10.45 -24.08
N PRO A 166 9.00 -9.66 -24.41
CA PRO A 166 8.76 -8.40 -25.10
C PRO A 166 8.10 -8.74 -26.41
N HIS A 167 6.86 -8.32 -26.59
CA HIS A 167 6.26 -8.28 -27.92
C HIS A 167 7.06 -7.27 -28.74
N LEU A 168 7.97 -7.80 -29.57
CA LEU A 168 8.65 -7.10 -30.64
C LEU A 168 7.65 -6.62 -31.68
#